data_a90cd8ab824babb01e2a077d95908762
#
_entry.id   a90cd8ab824babb01e2a077d95908762
#
_cell.length_a   1.000
_cell.length_b   1.000
_cell.length_c   1.000
_cell.angle_alpha   90.00
_cell.angle_beta   90.00
_cell.angle_gamma   90.00
#
_symmetry.space_group_name_H-M   'P 1'
#
loop_
_entity.id
_entity.type
_entity.pdbx_description
1 polymer ?
#
loop_
_entity_poly.entity_id
_entity_poly.type
_entity_poly.pdbx_seq_one_letter_code
_entity_poly.pdbx_strand_id
1 'polypeptide(L)'
;MSLTSGSPDNTHPVSVEKSQSRKVLGATSLAHLFHDGATDLHYVLFAIWQQQFGLSMAQIGLLKMLFSGAMSAFQIPAGELGRKYGERKVLMAGTLLLTVALLLYGTSSTLIQLMVLIVIGGLGASVQHPLSSSFITQYYSAKQSRIALSTYNFFGDVGKGVIPSTLSACLLIISWGSALQWIALFGFLVTLGLYLLLPVGSKAAQAKPLAAKETHSQPHQQALNIPEPLRRRAFSALCVIGSIDNATRTGTLTFLPFLMAARGASATQIGFALTLIFIGGAFGKLVCGILSTRLGIIKSVAASEIITSAIVLGMAFAPLHVIWLLLLPLGVALNGTSSILYGSVAELSRPQQQTRAFAIFYTASLGCGALMPVIYGMAGDVMGVQQTLILVALLVLCILPLLIPIRSATRYSGQ
;
A
#
# COMPACT_ATOMS: atom_id res chain seq x y z
N MET A 1 7.85 65.18 25.69
CA MET A 1 7.45 63.93 26.35
C MET A 1 6.87 63.04 25.27
N SER A 2 7.73 62.21 24.63
CA SER A 2 7.31 61.26 23.58
C SER A 2 7.22 59.87 24.19
N LEU A 3 6.02 59.29 24.20
CA LEU A 3 5.77 57.93 24.61
C LEU A 3 6.01 57.01 23.40
N THR A 4 7.10 56.24 23.46
CA THR A 4 7.38 55.12 22.57
C THR A 4 6.48 53.96 22.92
N SER A 5 5.50 53.67 22.09
CA SER A 5 4.72 52.44 22.14
C SER A 5 5.56 51.29 21.57
N GLY A 6 6.08 50.44 22.44
CA GLY A 6 6.69 49.18 22.04
C GLY A 6 5.65 48.24 21.40
N SER A 7 5.90 47.80 20.18
CA SER A 7 5.09 46.77 19.54
C SER A 7 5.34 45.41 20.24
N PRO A 8 4.32 44.57 20.51
CA PRO A 8 4.53 43.26 21.09
C PRO A 8 5.21 42.35 20.07
N ASP A 9 6.27 41.70 20.54
CA ASP A 9 7.11 40.75 19.81
C ASP A 9 6.26 39.56 19.32
N ASN A 10 5.93 39.51 18.03
CA ASN A 10 5.07 38.54 17.38
C ASN A 10 5.84 37.29 16.89
N THR A 11 7.04 36.99 17.42
CA THR A 11 7.92 35.93 16.91
C THR A 11 7.64 34.54 17.49
N HIS A 12 6.88 34.40 18.57
CA HIS A 12 6.66 33.12 19.25
C HIS A 12 5.63 32.15 18.65
N PRO A 13 4.51 32.53 17.99
CA PRO A 13 3.52 31.55 17.56
C PRO A 13 3.91 30.75 16.30
N VAL A 14 4.65 31.33 15.36
CA VAL A 14 5.00 30.70 14.07
C VAL A 14 6.07 29.60 14.23
N SER A 15 7.00 29.76 15.15
CA SER A 15 8.08 28.76 15.40
C SER A 15 7.55 27.50 16.10
N VAL A 16 6.62 27.66 17.03
CA VAL A 16 5.98 26.55 17.76
C VAL A 16 5.11 25.71 16.82
N GLU A 17 4.38 26.34 15.92
CA GLU A 17 3.52 25.65 14.96
C GLU A 17 4.34 24.84 13.94
N LYS A 18 5.47 25.36 13.45
CA LYS A 18 6.41 24.62 12.59
C LYS A 18 7.06 23.45 13.29
N SER A 19 7.44 23.58 14.56
CA SER A 19 8.01 22.50 15.35
C SER A 19 7.01 21.36 15.54
N GLN A 20 5.75 21.69 15.82
CA GLN A 20 4.68 20.70 16.03
C GLN A 20 4.32 19.94 14.74
N SER A 21 4.24 20.65 13.60
CA SER A 21 4.01 20.02 12.29
C SER A 21 5.11 19.02 11.94
N ARG A 22 6.39 19.34 12.20
CA ARG A 22 7.51 18.41 11.99
C ARG A 22 7.43 17.17 12.90
N LYS A 23 7.06 17.34 14.17
CA LYS A 23 6.86 16.22 15.11
C LYS A 23 5.75 15.28 14.63
N VAL A 24 4.61 15.84 14.17
CA VAL A 24 3.50 15.08 13.62
C VAL A 24 3.94 14.29 12.39
N LEU A 25 4.60 14.94 11.42
CA LEU A 25 5.07 14.26 10.21
C LEU A 25 6.10 13.17 10.53
N GLY A 26 7.07 13.44 11.41
CA GLY A 26 8.08 12.47 11.81
C GLY A 26 7.47 11.24 12.50
N ALA A 27 6.56 11.45 13.46
CA ALA A 27 5.90 10.37 14.18
C ALA A 27 5.00 9.52 13.27
N THR A 28 4.19 10.16 12.42
CA THR A 28 3.31 9.45 11.49
C THR A 28 4.10 8.74 10.39
N SER A 29 5.19 9.33 9.90
CA SER A 29 6.07 8.70 8.91
C SER A 29 6.80 7.48 9.48
N LEU A 30 7.29 7.55 10.72
CA LEU A 30 7.90 6.42 11.40
C LEU A 30 6.88 5.29 11.64
N ALA A 31 5.66 5.65 12.04
CA ALA A 31 4.58 4.69 12.19
C ALA A 31 4.19 4.04 10.85
N HIS A 32 4.23 4.80 9.74
CA HIS A 32 3.97 4.25 8.40
C HIS A 32 5.07 3.32 7.92
N LEU A 33 6.34 3.65 8.18
CA LEU A 33 7.47 2.77 7.91
C LEU A 33 7.29 1.42 8.62
N PHE A 34 6.95 1.44 9.92
CA PHE A 34 6.69 0.23 10.67
C PHE A 34 5.47 -0.53 10.13
N HIS A 35 4.36 0.17 9.88
CA HIS A 35 3.11 -0.42 9.41
C HIS A 35 3.29 -1.14 8.06
N ASP A 36 3.81 -0.45 7.04
CA ASP A 36 3.95 -1.01 5.70
C ASP A 36 4.98 -2.14 5.68
N GLY A 37 6.07 -2.00 6.44
CA GLY A 37 7.03 -3.08 6.62
C GLY A 37 6.43 -4.28 7.34
N ALA A 38 5.64 -4.07 8.39
CA ALA A 38 4.95 -5.13 9.13
C ALA A 38 3.86 -5.83 8.28
N THR A 39 3.21 -5.12 7.35
CA THR A 39 2.24 -5.73 6.43
C THR A 39 2.91 -6.58 5.35
N ASP A 40 4.09 -6.16 4.87
CA ASP A 40 4.75 -6.82 3.74
C ASP A 40 5.76 -7.90 4.17
N LEU A 41 6.17 -7.93 5.47
CA LEU A 41 6.98 -9.05 5.99
C LEU A 41 6.26 -10.40 5.88
N HIS A 42 4.93 -10.42 5.78
CA HIS A 42 4.15 -11.65 5.59
C HIS A 42 4.58 -12.42 4.35
N TYR A 43 5.02 -11.75 3.29
CA TYR A 43 5.49 -12.43 2.07
C TYR A 43 6.75 -13.28 2.33
N VAL A 44 7.61 -12.90 3.27
CA VAL A 44 8.75 -13.72 3.73
C VAL A 44 8.26 -14.86 4.60
N LEU A 45 7.33 -14.58 5.52
CA LEU A 45 6.81 -15.55 6.49
C LEU A 45 5.99 -16.65 5.83
N PHE A 46 5.30 -16.38 4.71
CA PHE A 46 4.46 -17.37 4.04
C PHE A 46 5.25 -18.63 3.64
N ALA A 47 6.47 -18.48 3.14
CA ALA A 47 7.32 -19.61 2.80
C ALA A 47 7.75 -20.42 4.05
N ILE A 48 8.01 -19.73 5.17
CA ILE A 48 8.36 -20.34 6.45
C ILE A 48 7.16 -21.06 7.04
N TRP A 49 6.00 -20.41 7.07
CA TRP A 49 4.77 -20.98 7.62
C TRP A 49 4.26 -22.17 6.79
N GLN A 50 4.45 -22.13 5.45
CA GLN A 50 4.13 -23.28 4.62
C GLN A 50 4.89 -24.52 5.07
N GLN A 51 6.19 -24.39 5.29
CA GLN A 51 7.02 -25.53 5.71
C GLN A 51 6.70 -25.97 7.15
N GLN A 52 6.52 -25.01 8.07
CA GLN A 52 6.32 -25.30 9.48
C GLN A 52 4.96 -25.93 9.77
N PHE A 53 3.90 -25.46 9.14
CA PHE A 53 2.53 -25.89 9.39
C PHE A 53 1.98 -26.84 8.30
N GLY A 54 2.78 -27.18 7.27
CA GLY A 54 2.36 -28.03 6.16
C GLY A 54 1.22 -27.41 5.35
N LEU A 55 1.26 -26.07 5.10
CA LEU A 55 0.15 -25.35 4.50
C LEU A 55 0.07 -25.58 2.99
N SER A 56 -1.15 -25.70 2.48
CA SER A 56 -1.42 -25.60 1.06
C SER A 56 -1.25 -24.15 0.56
N MET A 57 -1.11 -23.96 -0.76
CA MET A 57 -1.04 -22.62 -1.35
C MET A 57 -2.35 -21.85 -1.17
N ALA A 58 -3.50 -22.56 -1.17
CA ALA A 58 -4.79 -21.96 -0.86
C ALA A 58 -4.84 -21.41 0.58
N GLN A 59 -4.29 -22.15 1.55
CA GLN A 59 -4.19 -21.69 2.94
C GLN A 59 -3.26 -20.48 3.08
N ILE A 60 -2.17 -20.42 2.35
CA ILE A 60 -1.31 -19.22 2.26
C ILE A 60 -2.10 -18.02 1.70
N GLY A 61 -2.82 -18.22 0.60
CA GLY A 61 -3.72 -17.21 0.04
C GLY A 61 -4.77 -16.76 1.05
N LEU A 62 -5.33 -17.68 1.84
CA LEU A 62 -6.28 -17.39 2.91
C LEU A 62 -5.66 -16.52 4.02
N LEU A 63 -4.44 -16.79 4.46
CA LEU A 63 -3.72 -15.97 5.43
C LEU A 63 -3.55 -14.53 4.91
N LYS A 64 -3.17 -14.38 3.63
CA LYS A 64 -3.08 -13.06 2.99
C LYS A 64 -4.43 -12.36 2.93
N MET A 65 -5.50 -13.08 2.55
CA MET A 65 -6.86 -12.55 2.51
C MET A 65 -7.35 -12.11 3.89
N LEU A 66 -7.12 -12.91 4.92
CA LEU A 66 -7.54 -12.59 6.29
C LEU A 66 -6.88 -11.30 6.80
N PHE A 67 -5.58 -11.14 6.60
CA PHE A 67 -4.88 -9.91 6.99
C PHE A 67 -5.37 -8.69 6.20
N SER A 68 -5.31 -8.77 4.86
CA SER A 68 -5.66 -7.64 3.97
C SER A 68 -7.14 -7.32 4.03
N GLY A 69 -7.99 -8.33 4.17
CA GLY A 69 -9.45 -8.19 4.32
C GLY A 69 -9.82 -7.51 5.64
N ALA A 70 -9.24 -7.96 6.77
CA ALA A 70 -9.44 -7.32 8.07
C ALA A 70 -8.97 -5.86 8.05
N MET A 71 -7.76 -5.60 7.52
CA MET A 71 -7.22 -4.26 7.39
C MET A 71 -8.13 -3.36 6.56
N SER A 72 -8.60 -3.81 5.39
CA SER A 72 -9.42 -3.01 4.48
C SER A 72 -10.82 -2.77 5.03
N ALA A 73 -11.47 -3.80 5.57
CA ALA A 73 -12.83 -3.71 6.11
C ALA A 73 -12.94 -2.75 7.29
N PHE A 74 -11.88 -2.64 8.10
CA PHE A 74 -11.90 -1.82 9.30
C PHE A 74 -11.34 -0.40 9.12
N GLN A 75 -10.90 0.02 7.93
CA GLN A 75 -10.45 1.40 7.70
C GLN A 75 -11.54 2.45 7.96
N ILE A 76 -12.78 2.19 7.53
CA ILE A 76 -13.90 3.10 7.78
C ILE A 76 -14.28 3.13 9.26
N PRO A 77 -14.53 1.99 9.94
CA PRO A 77 -14.68 1.95 11.39
C PRO A 77 -13.55 2.63 12.18
N ALA A 78 -12.30 2.45 11.75
CA ALA A 78 -11.13 3.08 12.39
C ALA A 78 -11.21 4.62 12.32
N GLY A 79 -11.64 5.18 11.18
CA GLY A 79 -11.88 6.61 11.04
C GLY A 79 -12.97 7.12 11.98
N GLU A 80 -14.08 6.40 12.11
CA GLU A 80 -15.17 6.74 13.02
C GLU A 80 -14.75 6.64 14.51
N LEU A 81 -14.00 5.60 14.86
CA LEU A 81 -13.42 5.47 16.20
C LEU A 81 -12.45 6.63 16.50
N GLY A 82 -11.64 7.02 15.52
CA GLY A 82 -10.74 8.18 15.62
C GLY A 82 -11.49 9.46 15.90
N ARG A 83 -12.62 9.68 15.21
CA ARG A 83 -13.51 10.82 15.43
C ARG A 83 -14.15 10.80 16.84
N LYS A 84 -14.56 9.63 17.33
CA LYS A 84 -15.26 9.46 18.61
C LYS A 84 -14.32 9.52 19.81
N TYR A 85 -13.18 8.84 19.75
CA TYR A 85 -12.28 8.66 20.89
C TYR A 85 -10.98 9.47 20.78
N GLY A 86 -10.76 10.14 19.66
CA GLY A 86 -9.56 10.91 19.34
C GLY A 86 -8.57 10.10 18.49
N GLU A 87 -8.15 10.67 17.36
CA GLU A 87 -7.30 10.02 16.36
C GLU A 87 -5.97 9.50 16.95
N ARG A 88 -5.33 10.28 17.86
CA ARG A 88 -4.10 9.88 18.52
C ARG A 88 -4.27 8.56 19.30
N LYS A 89 -5.32 8.45 20.11
CA LYS A 89 -5.55 7.25 20.94
C LYS A 89 -5.80 6.02 20.07
N VAL A 90 -6.62 6.17 19.04
CA VAL A 90 -6.97 5.07 18.13
C VAL A 90 -5.78 4.66 17.27
N LEU A 91 -4.97 5.61 16.77
CA LEU A 91 -3.74 5.31 16.02
C LEU A 91 -2.75 4.53 16.89
N MET A 92 -2.54 4.96 18.13
CA MET A 92 -1.67 4.25 19.08
C MET A 92 -2.19 2.85 19.40
N ALA A 93 -3.49 2.72 19.67
CA ALA A 93 -4.10 1.43 20.01
C ALA A 93 -3.99 0.44 18.83
N GLY A 94 -4.23 0.88 17.59
CA GLY A 94 -4.08 0.04 16.41
C GLY A 94 -2.62 -0.35 16.15
N THR A 95 -1.67 0.60 16.26
CA THR A 95 -0.24 0.30 16.13
C THR A 95 0.21 -0.70 17.21
N LEU A 96 -0.26 -0.53 18.45
CA LEU A 96 0.02 -1.46 19.55
C LEU A 96 -0.58 -2.84 19.25
N LEU A 97 -1.81 -2.90 18.76
CA LEU A 97 -2.49 -4.16 18.44
C LEU A 97 -1.75 -4.94 17.35
N LEU A 98 -1.30 -4.27 16.27
CA LEU A 98 -0.45 -4.86 15.25
C LEU A 98 0.87 -5.38 15.84
N THR A 99 1.51 -4.59 16.71
CA THR A 99 2.76 -4.94 17.39
C THR A 99 2.61 -6.18 18.26
N VAL A 100 1.54 -6.26 19.06
CA VAL A 100 1.24 -7.43 19.90
C VAL A 100 0.93 -8.66 19.04
N ALA A 101 0.19 -8.50 17.93
CA ALA A 101 -0.04 -9.60 17.01
C ALA A 101 1.27 -10.16 16.43
N LEU A 102 2.19 -9.29 16.00
CA LEU A 102 3.53 -9.69 15.51
C LEU A 102 4.34 -10.44 16.58
N LEU A 103 4.32 -9.93 17.81
CA LEU A 103 4.97 -10.59 18.95
C LEU A 103 4.45 -12.01 19.16
N LEU A 104 3.13 -12.18 19.06
CA LEU A 104 2.45 -13.46 19.29
C LEU A 104 2.49 -14.41 18.08
N TYR A 105 2.75 -13.93 16.86
CA TYR A 105 2.90 -14.85 15.71
C TYR A 105 3.94 -15.93 15.99
N GLY A 106 5.08 -15.55 16.60
CA GLY A 106 6.17 -16.48 16.92
C GLY A 106 5.82 -17.55 17.93
N THR A 107 4.71 -17.42 18.66
CA THR A 107 4.22 -18.40 19.64
C THR A 107 3.15 -19.33 19.06
N SER A 108 2.75 -19.12 17.81
CA SER A 108 1.68 -19.93 17.18
C SER A 108 2.14 -21.37 16.94
N SER A 109 1.38 -22.30 17.47
CA SER A 109 1.60 -23.76 17.29
C SER A 109 0.60 -24.41 16.33
N THR A 110 -0.48 -23.70 15.98
CA THR A 110 -1.52 -24.19 15.08
C THR A 110 -1.91 -23.15 14.05
N LEU A 111 -2.41 -23.61 12.89
CA LEU A 111 -2.92 -22.73 11.83
C LEU A 111 -4.06 -21.84 12.34
N ILE A 112 -4.98 -22.37 13.15
CA ILE A 112 -6.13 -21.60 13.65
C ILE A 112 -5.64 -20.43 14.54
N GLN A 113 -4.68 -20.70 15.43
CA GLN A 113 -4.08 -19.67 16.27
C GLN A 113 -3.41 -18.59 15.42
N LEU A 114 -2.64 -18.97 14.40
CA LEU A 114 -2.02 -18.04 13.45
C LEU A 114 -3.07 -17.22 12.71
N MET A 115 -4.15 -17.82 12.20
CA MET A 115 -5.25 -17.12 11.51
C MET A 115 -5.91 -16.06 12.39
N VAL A 116 -6.19 -16.39 13.66
CA VAL A 116 -6.77 -15.44 14.61
C VAL A 116 -5.83 -14.24 14.83
N LEU A 117 -4.55 -14.52 15.04
CA LEU A 117 -3.55 -13.47 15.26
C LEU A 117 -3.35 -12.59 14.00
N ILE A 118 -3.40 -13.19 12.80
CA ILE A 118 -3.34 -12.45 11.51
C ILE A 118 -4.53 -11.50 11.36
N VAL A 119 -5.74 -11.93 11.72
CA VAL A 119 -6.93 -11.05 11.73
C VAL A 119 -6.73 -9.90 12.73
N ILE A 120 -6.25 -10.20 13.94
CA ILE A 120 -5.96 -9.18 14.95
C ILE A 120 -4.91 -8.18 14.45
N GLY A 121 -3.85 -8.66 13.80
CA GLY A 121 -2.83 -7.81 13.17
C GLY A 121 -3.42 -6.92 12.08
N GLY A 122 -4.28 -7.46 11.21
CA GLY A 122 -4.99 -6.71 10.17
C GLY A 122 -5.90 -5.63 10.74
N LEU A 123 -6.66 -5.94 11.82
CA LEU A 123 -7.46 -4.95 12.54
C LEU A 123 -6.58 -3.81 13.11
N GLY A 124 -5.45 -4.16 13.71
CA GLY A 124 -4.48 -3.18 14.21
C GLY A 124 -3.90 -2.31 13.10
N ALA A 125 -3.63 -2.90 11.94
CA ALA A 125 -3.11 -2.20 10.77
C ALA A 125 -4.12 -1.21 10.14
N SER A 126 -5.41 -1.43 10.28
CA SER A 126 -6.47 -0.66 9.62
C SER A 126 -6.47 0.85 9.92
N VAL A 127 -5.93 1.24 11.07
CA VAL A 127 -5.98 2.63 11.57
C VAL A 127 -4.97 3.56 10.89
N GLN A 128 -3.87 3.01 10.36
CA GLN A 128 -2.68 3.78 9.97
C GLN A 128 -2.97 4.81 8.88
N HIS A 129 -3.51 4.36 7.75
CA HIS A 129 -3.71 5.25 6.61
C HIS A 129 -4.74 6.37 6.86
N PRO A 130 -5.97 6.07 7.36
CA PRO A 130 -6.96 7.12 7.55
C PRO A 130 -6.55 8.13 8.63
N LEU A 131 -6.03 7.65 9.77
CA LEU A 131 -5.75 8.55 10.89
C LEU A 131 -4.46 9.35 10.71
N SER A 132 -3.38 8.74 10.20
CA SER A 132 -2.14 9.47 9.95
C SER A 132 -2.30 10.52 8.86
N SER A 133 -3.02 10.22 7.77
CA SER A 133 -3.33 11.20 6.73
C SER A 133 -4.17 12.35 7.28
N SER A 134 -5.15 12.06 8.13
CA SER A 134 -5.95 13.09 8.81
C SER A 134 -5.07 13.97 9.71
N PHE A 135 -4.19 13.39 10.53
CA PHE A 135 -3.25 14.16 11.34
C PHE A 135 -2.39 15.10 10.50
N ILE A 136 -1.78 14.61 9.42
CA ILE A 136 -0.91 15.42 8.56
C ILE A 136 -1.70 16.61 8.00
N THR A 137 -2.90 16.39 7.47
CA THR A 137 -3.71 17.44 6.85
C THR A 137 -4.20 18.50 7.85
N GLN A 138 -4.29 18.19 9.14
CA GLN A 138 -4.65 19.15 10.20
C GLN A 138 -3.51 20.10 10.57
N TYR A 139 -2.25 19.68 10.40
CA TYR A 139 -1.06 20.43 10.81
C TYR A 139 -0.30 21.09 9.66
N TYR A 140 -0.75 20.91 8.41
CA TYR A 140 -0.15 21.48 7.21
C TYR A 140 -1.19 22.23 6.37
N SER A 141 -0.79 23.34 5.74
CA SER A 141 -1.64 24.01 4.76
C SER A 141 -1.90 23.10 3.55
N ALA A 142 -2.97 23.36 2.78
CA ALA A 142 -3.34 22.54 1.62
C ALA A 142 -2.18 22.31 0.62
N LYS A 143 -1.34 23.34 0.36
CA LYS A 143 -0.16 23.22 -0.50
C LYS A 143 0.94 22.36 0.13
N GLN A 144 1.18 22.51 1.42
CA GLN A 144 2.22 21.78 2.15
C GLN A 144 1.80 20.35 2.48
N SER A 145 0.50 20.09 2.66
CA SER A 145 -0.02 18.74 2.92
C SER A 145 0.32 17.75 1.81
N ARG A 146 0.38 18.19 0.55
CA ARG A 146 0.80 17.30 -0.56
C ARG A 146 2.22 16.79 -0.37
N ILE A 147 3.15 17.69 -0.04
CA ILE A 147 4.57 17.33 0.19
C ILE A 147 4.67 16.44 1.43
N ALA A 148 3.97 16.80 2.51
CA ALA A 148 3.99 16.05 3.76
C ALA A 148 3.42 14.62 3.56
N LEU A 149 2.30 14.47 2.84
CA LEU A 149 1.72 13.15 2.50
C LEU A 149 2.64 12.35 1.55
N SER A 150 3.31 13.00 0.61
CA SER A 150 4.30 12.33 -0.23
C SER A 150 5.49 11.82 0.59
N THR A 151 5.98 12.63 1.55
CA THR A 151 7.03 12.20 2.49
C THR A 151 6.56 11.02 3.35
N TYR A 152 5.36 11.11 3.89
CA TYR A 152 4.73 10.03 4.66
C TYR A 152 4.66 8.72 3.84
N ASN A 153 4.19 8.77 2.58
CA ASN A 153 4.11 7.61 1.71
C ASN A 153 5.49 7.05 1.34
N PHE A 154 6.49 7.92 1.15
CA PHE A 154 7.87 7.50 0.91
C PHE A 154 8.41 6.66 2.07
N PHE A 155 8.15 7.05 3.32
CA PHE A 155 8.56 6.25 4.48
C PHE A 155 7.84 4.91 4.55
N GLY A 156 6.58 4.80 4.12
CA GLY A 156 5.90 3.51 3.96
C GLY A 156 6.63 2.61 2.95
N ASP A 157 6.97 3.13 1.76
CA ASP A 157 7.71 2.37 0.76
C ASP A 157 9.12 1.94 1.25
N VAL A 158 9.81 2.79 2.02
CA VAL A 158 11.06 2.42 2.72
C VAL A 158 10.83 1.26 3.69
N GLY A 159 9.74 1.30 4.45
CA GLY A 159 9.35 0.25 5.39
C GLY A 159 9.18 -1.12 4.73
N LYS A 160 8.52 -1.16 3.56
CA LYS A 160 8.34 -2.40 2.76
C LYS A 160 9.67 -3.05 2.36
N GLY A 161 10.70 -2.25 2.13
CA GLY A 161 12.05 -2.77 1.86
C GLY A 161 12.79 -3.15 3.14
N VAL A 162 12.83 -2.26 4.13
CA VAL A 162 13.70 -2.38 5.31
C VAL A 162 13.26 -3.50 6.26
N ILE A 163 11.97 -3.58 6.63
CA ILE A 163 11.53 -4.54 7.66
C ILE A 163 11.59 -5.99 7.18
N PRO A 164 11.11 -6.36 5.97
CA PRO A 164 11.31 -7.71 5.45
C PRO A 164 12.79 -8.08 5.28
N SER A 165 13.66 -7.13 4.88
CA SER A 165 15.10 -7.36 4.81
C SER A 165 15.72 -7.62 6.18
N THR A 166 15.32 -6.84 7.19
CA THR A 166 15.77 -7.03 8.58
C THR A 166 15.35 -8.40 9.09
N LEU A 167 14.08 -8.79 8.87
CA LEU A 167 13.62 -10.15 9.18
C LEU A 167 14.52 -11.18 8.53
N SER A 168 14.77 -11.05 7.22
CA SER A 168 15.56 -12.01 6.44
C SER A 168 17.02 -12.09 6.90
N ALA A 169 17.62 -10.97 7.29
CA ALA A 169 18.97 -10.94 7.88
C ALA A 169 18.99 -11.62 9.26
N CYS A 170 17.97 -11.39 10.08
CA CYS A 170 17.85 -12.05 11.39
C CYS A 170 17.72 -13.58 11.26
N LEU A 171 17.07 -14.08 10.19
CA LEU A 171 16.94 -15.52 9.94
C LEU A 171 18.28 -16.26 9.72
N LEU A 172 19.40 -15.53 9.49
CA LEU A 172 20.74 -16.12 9.41
C LEU A 172 21.26 -16.60 10.78
N ILE A 173 20.77 -16.00 11.88
CA ILE A 173 21.34 -16.20 13.22
C ILE A 173 20.31 -16.56 14.28
N ILE A 174 19.03 -16.25 14.08
CA ILE A 174 17.96 -16.52 15.04
C ILE A 174 16.71 -17.08 14.35
N SER A 175 15.82 -17.69 15.13
CA SER A 175 14.53 -18.19 14.65
C SER A 175 13.63 -17.04 14.18
N TRP A 176 12.69 -17.34 13.27
CA TRP A 176 11.74 -16.36 12.79
C TRP A 176 10.85 -15.79 13.92
N GLY A 177 10.52 -16.61 14.92
CA GLY A 177 9.77 -16.16 16.10
C GLY A 177 10.57 -15.13 16.91
N SER A 178 11.85 -15.40 17.17
CA SER A 178 12.75 -14.43 17.84
C SER A 178 12.95 -13.18 17.02
N ALA A 179 13.07 -13.29 15.69
CA ALA A 179 13.19 -12.13 14.81
C ALA A 179 11.94 -11.25 14.87
N LEU A 180 10.74 -11.83 14.91
CA LEU A 180 9.49 -11.07 15.11
C LEU A 180 9.41 -10.38 16.47
N GLN A 181 9.99 -10.95 17.53
CA GLN A 181 10.06 -10.29 18.82
C GLN A 181 10.88 -8.99 18.75
N TRP A 182 12.01 -8.98 18.05
CA TRP A 182 12.79 -7.77 17.81
C TRP A 182 12.06 -6.74 16.96
N ILE A 183 11.33 -7.18 15.92
CA ILE A 183 10.48 -6.29 15.11
C ILE A 183 9.33 -5.73 15.95
N ALA A 184 8.73 -6.54 16.82
CA ALA A 184 7.70 -6.09 17.75
C ALA A 184 8.26 -5.09 18.78
N LEU A 185 9.49 -5.28 19.28
CA LEU A 185 10.15 -4.29 20.13
C LEU A 185 10.26 -2.93 19.42
N PHE A 186 10.65 -2.93 18.14
CA PHE A 186 10.62 -1.72 17.34
C PHE A 186 9.21 -1.12 17.23
N GLY A 187 8.16 -1.94 17.06
CA GLY A 187 6.76 -1.50 17.07
C GLY A 187 6.33 -0.86 18.41
N PHE A 188 6.80 -1.38 19.54
CA PHE A 188 6.58 -0.74 20.86
C PHE A 188 7.28 0.63 20.93
N LEU A 189 8.50 0.75 20.42
CA LEU A 189 9.20 2.04 20.37
C LEU A 189 8.49 3.03 19.45
N VAL A 190 7.95 2.59 18.32
CA VAL A 190 7.12 3.41 17.43
C VAL A 190 5.85 3.88 18.15
N THR A 191 5.17 2.99 18.87
CA THR A 191 3.97 3.33 19.67
C THR A 191 4.31 4.35 20.75
N LEU A 192 5.44 4.19 21.45
CA LEU A 192 5.95 5.17 22.40
C LEU A 192 6.27 6.51 21.71
N GLY A 193 6.87 6.49 20.53
CA GLY A 193 7.11 7.68 19.73
C GLY A 193 5.82 8.43 19.37
N LEU A 194 4.77 7.71 18.97
CA LEU A 194 3.44 8.28 18.75
C LEU A 194 2.90 8.93 20.04
N TYR A 195 3.07 8.26 21.18
CA TYR A 195 2.66 8.80 22.49
C TYR A 195 3.40 10.08 22.86
N LEU A 196 4.69 10.16 22.64
CA LEU A 196 5.50 11.31 23.06
C LEU A 196 5.41 12.49 22.10
N LEU A 197 5.28 12.22 20.78
CA LEU A 197 5.42 13.24 19.74
C LEU A 197 4.09 13.77 19.22
N LEU A 198 3.01 12.97 19.24
CA LEU A 198 1.71 13.43 18.77
C LEU A 198 1.03 14.30 19.83
N PRO A 199 0.47 15.45 19.43
CA PRO A 199 -0.20 16.37 20.35
C PRO A 199 -1.45 15.74 20.99
N VAL A 200 -1.69 16.10 22.24
CA VAL A 200 -2.91 15.75 22.96
C VAL A 200 -4.00 16.76 22.59
N GLY A 201 -5.08 16.28 22.00
CA GLY A 201 -6.17 17.11 21.52
C GLY A 201 -6.05 17.36 20.02
N SER A 202 -6.90 16.68 19.25
CA SER A 202 -7.04 16.94 17.81
C SER A 202 -7.66 18.31 17.59
N LYS A 203 -7.06 19.14 16.73
CA LYS A 203 -7.71 20.33 16.18
C LYS A 203 -9.01 19.97 15.41
N ALA A 204 -9.20 18.68 15.10
CA ALA A 204 -10.41 18.16 14.45
C ALA A 204 -11.69 18.38 15.25
N ALA A 205 -11.62 18.47 16.57
CA ALA A 205 -12.78 18.80 17.41
C ALA A 205 -13.27 20.26 17.20
N GLN A 206 -12.47 21.12 16.57
CA GLN A 206 -12.80 22.50 16.24
C GLN A 206 -12.96 22.75 14.73
N ALA A 207 -12.53 21.83 13.91
CA ALA A 207 -12.78 21.92 12.47
C ALA A 207 -14.22 21.48 12.20
N LYS A 208 -15.07 22.40 11.73
CA LYS A 208 -16.30 22.04 10.99
C LYS A 208 -15.98 20.88 10.04
N PRO A 209 -16.93 19.97 9.76
CA PRO A 209 -16.72 18.94 8.75
C PRO A 209 -16.17 19.66 7.50
N LEU A 210 -14.89 19.53 7.26
CA LEU A 210 -14.34 19.86 5.95
C LEU A 210 -14.98 18.82 5.03
N ALA A 211 -16.16 19.21 4.48
CA ALA A 211 -16.52 18.71 3.15
C ALA A 211 -15.21 18.74 2.40
N ALA A 212 -14.79 17.58 1.89
CA ALA A 212 -13.51 17.40 1.23
C ALA A 212 -13.27 18.60 0.33
N LYS A 213 -12.52 19.60 0.83
CA LYS A 213 -12.13 20.74 0.04
C LYS A 213 -11.11 20.19 -0.92
N GLU A 214 -11.66 19.89 -2.06
CA GLU A 214 -11.05 19.53 -3.32
C GLU A 214 -9.67 20.15 -3.42
N THR A 215 -8.67 19.27 -3.48
CA THR A 215 -7.34 19.62 -3.90
C THR A 215 -7.39 19.86 -5.41
N HIS A 216 -7.87 21.02 -5.80
CA HIS A 216 -7.86 21.43 -7.20
C HIS A 216 -6.44 21.59 -7.70
N SER A 217 -5.95 20.51 -8.31
CA SER A 217 -5.04 20.65 -9.44
C SER A 217 -5.95 20.77 -10.67
N GLN A 218 -5.88 21.89 -11.38
CA GLN A 218 -6.62 22.06 -12.63
C GLN A 218 -6.26 20.96 -13.62
N PRO A 219 -7.19 20.06 -13.91
CA PRO A 219 -7.60 19.68 -15.25
C PRO A 219 -9.10 19.34 -15.32
N HIS A 220 -10.00 20.21 -14.84
CA HIS A 220 -11.35 19.79 -14.48
C HIS A 220 -12.46 20.17 -15.45
N GLN A 221 -12.16 20.90 -16.53
CA GLN A 221 -13.14 21.13 -17.61
C GLN A 221 -13.30 19.93 -18.54
N GLN A 222 -12.28 19.05 -18.62
CA GLN A 222 -12.26 17.92 -19.56
C GLN A 222 -13.29 16.83 -19.25
N ALA A 223 -13.50 16.49 -17.96
CA ALA A 223 -14.47 15.45 -17.57
C ALA A 223 -15.92 15.81 -17.86
N LEU A 224 -16.24 17.10 -17.98
CA LEU A 224 -17.59 17.59 -18.24
C LEU A 224 -18.05 17.36 -19.70
N ASN A 225 -17.12 17.21 -20.64
CA ASN A 225 -17.41 17.06 -22.06
C ASN A 225 -17.59 15.60 -22.52
N ILE A 226 -17.28 14.61 -21.65
CA ILE A 226 -17.41 13.20 -21.98
C ILE A 226 -18.89 12.79 -21.84
N PRO A 227 -19.54 12.20 -22.88
CA PRO A 227 -20.90 11.68 -22.78
C PRO A 227 -21.03 10.67 -21.61
N GLU A 228 -22.10 10.80 -20.84
CA GLU A 228 -22.31 9.99 -19.61
C GLU A 228 -22.16 8.47 -19.83
N PRO A 229 -22.74 7.86 -20.92
CA PRO A 229 -22.59 6.42 -21.16
C PRO A 229 -21.13 6.01 -21.41
N LEU A 230 -20.35 6.85 -22.12
CA LEU A 230 -18.96 6.58 -22.41
C LEU A 230 -18.10 6.73 -21.16
N ARG A 231 -18.36 7.76 -20.36
CA ARG A 231 -17.67 8.01 -19.07
C ARG A 231 -17.90 6.85 -18.10
N ARG A 232 -19.14 6.35 -17.97
CA ARG A 232 -19.46 5.19 -17.12
C ARG A 232 -18.73 3.93 -17.58
N ARG A 233 -18.72 3.65 -18.89
CA ARG A 233 -17.97 2.50 -19.46
C ARG A 233 -16.48 2.63 -19.20
N ALA A 234 -15.88 3.80 -19.41
CA ALA A 234 -14.48 4.05 -19.14
C ALA A 234 -14.13 3.90 -17.65
N PHE A 235 -14.98 4.43 -16.76
CA PHE A 235 -14.79 4.29 -15.31
C PHE A 235 -14.94 2.84 -14.83
N SER A 236 -15.92 2.09 -15.34
CA SER A 236 -16.07 0.66 -15.02
C SER A 236 -14.86 -0.13 -15.51
N ALA A 237 -14.37 0.14 -16.73
CA ALA A 237 -13.15 -0.47 -17.25
C ALA A 237 -11.93 -0.14 -16.38
N LEU A 238 -11.79 1.11 -15.90
CA LEU A 238 -10.73 1.52 -15.00
C LEU A 238 -10.78 0.76 -13.67
N CYS A 239 -11.96 0.53 -13.10
CA CYS A 239 -12.12 -0.27 -11.88
C CYS A 239 -11.67 -1.72 -12.10
N VAL A 240 -12.03 -2.33 -13.24
CA VAL A 240 -11.61 -3.70 -13.57
C VAL A 240 -10.10 -3.76 -13.81
N ILE A 241 -9.53 -2.78 -14.50
CA ILE A 241 -8.07 -2.66 -14.69
C ILE A 241 -7.35 -2.59 -13.35
N GLY A 242 -7.79 -1.69 -12.44
CA GLY A 242 -7.20 -1.58 -11.11
C GLY A 242 -7.35 -2.85 -10.26
N SER A 243 -8.43 -3.61 -10.46
CA SER A 243 -8.65 -4.90 -9.81
C SER A 243 -7.67 -5.96 -10.32
N ILE A 244 -7.49 -6.07 -11.65
CA ILE A 244 -6.55 -7.01 -12.26
C ILE A 244 -5.09 -6.64 -11.92
N ASP A 245 -4.72 -5.37 -11.99
CA ASP A 245 -3.38 -4.87 -11.59
C ASP A 245 -3.07 -5.27 -10.14
N ASN A 246 -3.99 -4.99 -9.21
CA ASN A 246 -3.77 -5.32 -7.81
C ASN A 246 -3.78 -6.83 -7.55
N ALA A 247 -4.62 -7.60 -8.25
CA ALA A 247 -4.61 -9.07 -8.21
C ALA A 247 -3.28 -9.65 -8.70
N THR A 248 -2.75 -9.12 -9.80
CA THR A 248 -1.44 -9.52 -10.36
C THR A 248 -0.31 -9.22 -9.39
N ARG A 249 -0.30 -8.02 -8.81
CA ARG A 249 0.70 -7.60 -7.84
C ARG A 249 0.68 -8.48 -6.59
N THR A 250 -0.48 -8.65 -5.97
CA THR A 250 -0.60 -9.46 -4.75
C THR A 250 -0.34 -10.94 -5.03
N GLY A 251 -0.79 -11.46 -6.17
CA GLY A 251 -0.50 -12.83 -6.61
C GLY A 251 1.00 -13.06 -6.83
N THR A 252 1.66 -12.17 -7.58
CA THR A 252 3.11 -12.27 -7.81
C THR A 252 3.89 -12.21 -6.50
N LEU A 253 3.63 -11.23 -5.63
CA LEU A 253 4.33 -11.09 -4.35
C LEU A 253 4.05 -12.27 -3.40
N THR A 254 2.87 -12.88 -3.46
CA THR A 254 2.53 -14.03 -2.61
C THR A 254 3.20 -15.31 -3.10
N PHE A 255 3.25 -15.57 -4.42
CA PHE A 255 3.65 -16.86 -4.96
C PHE A 255 5.07 -16.91 -5.55
N LEU A 256 5.68 -15.76 -5.90
CA LEU A 256 7.09 -15.71 -6.32
C LEU A 256 8.06 -16.27 -5.27
N PRO A 257 7.90 -16.04 -3.95
CA PRO A 257 8.70 -16.69 -2.92
C PRO A 257 8.74 -18.21 -3.03
N PHE A 258 7.60 -18.85 -3.34
CA PHE A 258 7.52 -20.30 -3.49
C PHE A 258 8.20 -20.79 -4.78
N LEU A 259 8.10 -20.05 -5.87
CA LEU A 259 8.87 -20.36 -7.09
C LEU A 259 10.38 -20.31 -6.81
N MET A 260 10.83 -19.26 -6.10
CA MET A 260 12.24 -19.09 -5.75
C MET A 260 12.71 -20.22 -4.81
N ALA A 261 11.90 -20.59 -3.80
CA ALA A 261 12.19 -21.72 -2.92
C ALA A 261 12.29 -23.04 -3.69
N ALA A 262 11.37 -23.29 -4.65
CA ALA A 262 11.42 -24.46 -5.53
C ALA A 262 12.67 -24.49 -6.45
N ARG A 263 13.30 -23.33 -6.68
CA ARG A 263 14.57 -23.19 -7.41
C ARG A 263 15.80 -23.16 -6.49
N GLY A 264 15.64 -23.48 -5.19
CA GLY A 264 16.71 -23.60 -4.21
C GLY A 264 17.06 -22.31 -3.45
N ALA A 265 16.24 -21.25 -3.52
CA ALA A 265 16.47 -20.06 -2.73
C ALA A 265 16.16 -20.29 -1.25
N SER A 266 17.03 -19.81 -0.36
CA SER A 266 16.77 -19.80 1.09
C SER A 266 15.75 -18.72 1.47
N ALA A 267 15.14 -18.84 2.66
CA ALA A 267 14.22 -17.83 3.20
C ALA A 267 14.87 -16.43 3.25
N THR A 268 16.15 -16.35 3.60
CA THR A 268 16.92 -15.11 3.60
C THR A 268 17.03 -14.51 2.19
N GLN A 269 17.35 -15.32 1.19
CA GLN A 269 17.43 -14.88 -0.20
C GLN A 269 16.07 -14.38 -0.71
N ILE A 270 14.97 -15.04 -0.34
CA ILE A 270 13.60 -14.61 -0.68
C ILE A 270 13.31 -13.21 -0.12
N GLY A 271 13.69 -12.95 1.13
CA GLY A 271 13.47 -11.63 1.71
C GLY A 271 14.26 -10.51 1.01
N PHE A 272 15.52 -10.76 0.65
CA PHE A 272 16.30 -9.82 -0.15
C PHE A 272 15.73 -9.64 -1.56
N ALA A 273 15.17 -10.69 -2.16
CA ALA A 273 14.49 -10.60 -3.45
C ALA A 273 13.28 -9.66 -3.38
N LEU A 274 12.45 -9.78 -2.34
CA LEU A 274 11.32 -8.87 -2.11
C LEU A 274 11.79 -7.42 -1.93
N THR A 275 12.90 -7.21 -1.24
CA THR A 275 13.52 -5.88 -1.11
C THR A 275 13.87 -5.27 -2.45
N LEU A 276 14.48 -6.02 -3.37
CA LEU A 276 14.78 -5.54 -4.72
C LEU A 276 13.50 -5.16 -5.49
N ILE A 277 12.42 -5.93 -5.34
CA ILE A 277 11.13 -5.61 -5.93
C ILE A 277 10.57 -4.30 -5.36
N PHE A 278 10.64 -4.09 -4.03
CA PHE A 278 10.13 -2.86 -3.42
C PHE A 278 10.98 -1.63 -3.76
N ILE A 279 12.31 -1.78 -3.85
CA ILE A 279 13.19 -0.72 -4.36
C ILE A 279 12.83 -0.39 -5.80
N GLY A 280 12.68 -1.41 -6.67
CA GLY A 280 12.20 -1.23 -8.04
C GLY A 280 10.85 -0.52 -8.08
N GLY A 281 9.93 -0.87 -7.19
CA GLY A 281 8.60 -0.27 -7.07
C GLY A 281 8.63 1.21 -6.72
N ALA A 282 9.51 1.64 -5.83
CA ALA A 282 9.69 3.05 -5.51
C ALA A 282 10.15 3.85 -6.75
N PHE A 283 11.11 3.33 -7.51
CA PHE A 283 11.52 3.92 -8.79
C PHE A 283 10.41 3.84 -9.85
N GLY A 284 9.64 2.75 -9.86
CA GLY A 284 8.56 2.53 -10.82
C GLY A 284 7.49 3.62 -10.78
N LYS A 285 7.12 4.09 -9.60
CA LYS A 285 6.17 5.19 -9.43
C LYS A 285 6.66 6.48 -10.11
N LEU A 286 7.96 6.79 -10.01
CA LEU A 286 8.58 7.94 -10.67
C LEU A 286 8.65 7.74 -12.19
N VAL A 287 9.16 6.60 -12.64
CA VAL A 287 9.32 6.26 -14.06
C VAL A 287 7.96 6.27 -14.76
N CYS A 288 6.96 5.60 -14.22
CA CYS A 288 5.61 5.55 -14.80
C CYS A 288 4.91 6.90 -14.75
N GLY A 289 5.13 7.71 -13.70
CA GLY A 289 4.67 9.09 -13.64
C GLY A 289 5.21 9.93 -14.80
N ILE A 290 6.53 9.91 -15.05
CA ILE A 290 7.17 10.61 -16.16
C ILE A 290 6.70 10.03 -17.51
N LEU A 291 6.62 8.70 -17.64
CA LEU A 291 6.21 8.03 -18.86
C LEU A 291 4.78 8.40 -19.26
N SER A 292 3.88 8.49 -18.28
CA SER A 292 2.47 8.86 -18.49
C SER A 292 2.31 10.28 -19.05
N THR A 293 3.20 11.22 -18.67
CA THR A 293 3.17 12.58 -19.22
C THR A 293 3.69 12.66 -20.66
N ARG A 294 4.59 11.75 -21.07
CA ARG A 294 5.19 11.73 -22.42
C ARG A 294 4.42 10.86 -23.42
N LEU A 295 4.02 9.66 -23.03
CA LEU A 295 3.37 8.68 -23.91
C LEU A 295 1.84 8.68 -23.78
N GLY A 296 1.32 9.35 -22.76
CA GLY A 296 -0.09 9.30 -22.36
C GLY A 296 -0.43 8.04 -21.55
N ILE A 297 -1.57 8.09 -20.86
CA ILE A 297 -2.03 7.06 -19.91
C ILE A 297 -2.11 5.68 -20.56
N ILE A 298 -2.77 5.57 -21.73
CA ILE A 298 -3.07 4.29 -22.39
C ILE A 298 -1.80 3.52 -22.73
N LYS A 299 -0.83 4.19 -23.38
CA LYS A 299 0.42 3.55 -23.79
C LYS A 299 1.28 3.19 -22.58
N SER A 300 1.27 4.02 -21.55
CA SER A 300 2.06 3.78 -20.33
C SER A 300 1.52 2.60 -19.52
N VAL A 301 0.20 2.50 -19.36
CA VAL A 301 -0.43 1.34 -18.70
C VAL A 301 -0.18 0.08 -19.54
N ALA A 302 -0.46 0.11 -20.86
CA ALA A 302 -0.24 -1.05 -21.73
C ALA A 302 1.22 -1.55 -21.69
N ALA A 303 2.19 -0.63 -21.78
CA ALA A 303 3.61 -0.98 -21.71
C ALA A 303 3.99 -1.60 -20.37
N SER A 304 3.56 -0.99 -19.25
CA SER A 304 3.83 -1.50 -17.91
C SER A 304 3.28 -2.92 -17.71
N GLU A 305 2.02 -3.17 -18.12
CA GLU A 305 1.38 -4.47 -17.94
C GLU A 305 1.96 -5.56 -18.85
N ILE A 306 2.32 -5.21 -20.10
CA ILE A 306 3.01 -6.13 -21.02
C ILE A 306 4.39 -6.50 -20.44
N ILE A 307 5.15 -5.51 -19.94
CA ILE A 307 6.46 -5.74 -19.34
C ILE A 307 6.31 -6.60 -18.06
N THR A 308 5.34 -6.30 -17.20
CA THR A 308 5.03 -7.10 -16.01
C THR A 308 4.74 -8.55 -16.40
N SER A 309 3.83 -8.76 -17.35
CA SER A 309 3.50 -10.11 -17.87
C SER A 309 4.74 -10.83 -18.41
N ALA A 310 5.52 -10.17 -19.25
CA ALA A 310 6.71 -10.78 -19.88
C ALA A 310 7.77 -11.16 -18.82
N ILE A 311 7.98 -10.30 -17.81
CA ILE A 311 8.94 -10.60 -16.73
C ILE A 311 8.44 -11.77 -15.88
N VAL A 312 7.17 -11.75 -15.40
CA VAL A 312 6.62 -12.83 -14.57
C VAL A 312 6.62 -14.16 -15.34
N LEU A 313 6.23 -14.13 -16.63
CA LEU A 313 6.29 -15.28 -17.51
C LEU A 313 7.72 -15.80 -17.70
N GLY A 314 8.68 -14.90 -17.95
CA GLY A 314 10.10 -15.23 -18.04
C GLY A 314 10.62 -15.87 -16.76
N MET A 315 10.29 -15.32 -15.58
CA MET A 315 10.69 -15.88 -14.28
C MET A 315 10.12 -17.28 -14.04
N ALA A 316 8.93 -17.59 -14.55
CA ALA A 316 8.33 -18.91 -14.40
C ALA A 316 9.21 -20.03 -15.01
N PHE A 317 9.98 -19.74 -16.07
CA PHE A 317 10.87 -20.69 -16.73
C PHE A 317 12.35 -20.49 -16.41
N ALA A 318 12.73 -19.36 -15.81
CA ALA A 318 14.11 -18.97 -15.57
C ALA A 318 14.76 -19.77 -14.43
N PRO A 319 16.08 -20.05 -14.50
CA PRO A 319 16.83 -20.51 -13.34
C PRO A 319 17.01 -19.37 -12.31
N LEU A 320 17.34 -19.72 -11.06
CA LEU A 320 17.38 -18.77 -9.95
C LEU A 320 18.25 -17.52 -10.20
N HIS A 321 19.42 -17.69 -10.82
CA HIS A 321 20.32 -16.57 -11.11
C HIS A 321 19.73 -15.54 -12.10
N VAL A 322 18.91 -15.99 -13.05
CA VAL A 322 18.19 -15.10 -13.98
C VAL A 322 17.03 -14.41 -13.27
N ILE A 323 16.33 -15.11 -12.36
CA ILE A 323 15.27 -14.50 -11.54
C ILE A 323 15.83 -13.28 -10.79
N TRP A 324 17.03 -13.38 -10.20
CA TRP A 324 17.67 -12.26 -9.50
C TRP A 324 17.83 -11.01 -10.36
N LEU A 325 18.19 -11.16 -11.62
CA LEU A 325 18.34 -10.03 -12.58
C LEU A 325 16.99 -9.37 -12.92
N LEU A 326 15.91 -10.14 -12.84
CA LEU A 326 14.55 -9.69 -13.21
C LEU A 326 13.80 -9.01 -12.05
N LEU A 327 14.26 -9.15 -10.79
CA LEU A 327 13.54 -8.63 -9.61
C LEU A 327 13.37 -7.11 -9.62
N LEU A 328 14.44 -6.37 -9.90
CA LEU A 328 14.39 -4.91 -9.93
C LEU A 328 13.51 -4.38 -11.09
N PRO A 329 13.68 -4.84 -12.34
CA PRO A 329 12.75 -4.52 -13.43
C PRO A 329 11.29 -4.90 -13.15
N LEU A 330 11.06 -6.08 -12.52
CA LEU A 330 9.73 -6.48 -12.07
C LEU A 330 9.13 -5.47 -11.11
N GLY A 331 9.91 -5.04 -10.12
CA GLY A 331 9.47 -4.04 -9.15
C GLY A 331 9.02 -2.74 -9.82
N VAL A 332 9.82 -2.24 -10.78
CA VAL A 332 9.52 -1.03 -11.56
C VAL A 332 8.19 -1.17 -12.31
N ALA A 333 7.99 -2.27 -13.03
CA ALA A 333 6.79 -2.49 -13.82
C ALA A 333 5.56 -2.74 -12.92
N LEU A 334 5.67 -3.65 -11.94
CA LEU A 334 4.58 -4.13 -11.11
C LEU A 334 3.95 -3.05 -10.20
N ASN A 335 4.73 -2.05 -9.75
CA ASN A 335 4.25 -1.01 -8.84
C ASN A 335 4.05 0.35 -9.51
N GLY A 336 4.52 0.52 -10.75
CA GLY A 336 4.46 1.79 -11.45
C GLY A 336 3.04 2.18 -11.90
N THR A 337 2.25 1.21 -12.34
CA THR A 337 0.92 1.41 -12.94
C THR A 337 -0.08 2.05 -11.97
N SER A 338 -0.02 1.72 -10.68
CA SER A 338 -0.97 2.20 -9.68
C SER A 338 -1.07 3.72 -9.63
N SER A 339 0.04 4.46 -9.76
CA SER A 339 0.03 5.92 -9.73
C SER A 339 -0.69 6.54 -10.94
N ILE A 340 -0.61 5.88 -12.11
CA ILE A 340 -1.31 6.31 -13.33
C ILE A 340 -2.81 6.06 -13.19
N LEU A 341 -3.19 4.89 -12.66
CA LEU A 341 -4.60 4.52 -12.47
C LEU A 341 -5.30 5.47 -11.49
N TYR A 342 -4.65 5.84 -10.38
CA TYR A 342 -5.22 6.80 -9.42
C TYR A 342 -5.45 8.18 -10.05
N GLY A 343 -4.53 8.66 -10.88
CA GLY A 343 -4.71 9.89 -11.66
C GLY A 343 -5.93 9.82 -12.58
N SER A 344 -6.11 8.68 -13.24
CA SER A 344 -7.22 8.45 -14.18
C SER A 344 -8.59 8.41 -13.50
N VAL A 345 -8.69 8.02 -12.22
CA VAL A 345 -9.94 8.10 -11.44
C VAL A 345 -10.43 9.55 -11.37
N ALA A 346 -9.52 10.50 -11.09
CA ALA A 346 -9.85 11.90 -11.01
C ALA A 346 -10.30 12.47 -12.38
N GLU A 347 -9.64 12.05 -13.46
CA GLU A 347 -9.96 12.50 -14.83
C GLU A 347 -11.29 11.99 -15.37
N LEU A 348 -11.70 10.76 -14.97
CA LEU A 348 -12.94 10.13 -15.41
C LEU A 348 -14.12 10.38 -14.46
N SER A 349 -13.94 11.10 -13.36
CA SER A 349 -14.99 11.41 -12.40
C SER A 349 -15.37 12.88 -12.41
N ARG A 350 -16.68 13.17 -12.18
CA ARG A 350 -17.12 14.55 -11.98
C ARG A 350 -16.63 15.08 -10.63
N PRO A 351 -16.33 16.37 -10.48
CA PRO A 351 -15.84 16.94 -9.22
C PRO A 351 -16.71 16.58 -8.02
N GLN A 352 -18.03 16.65 -8.17
CA GLN A 352 -19.00 16.37 -7.11
C GLN A 352 -19.07 14.89 -6.73
N GLN A 353 -18.58 13.98 -7.58
CA GLN A 353 -18.64 12.53 -7.39
C GLN A 353 -17.27 11.91 -7.15
N GLN A 354 -16.22 12.70 -7.07
CA GLN A 354 -14.82 12.23 -7.01
C GLN A 354 -14.55 11.32 -5.79
N THR A 355 -15.01 11.74 -4.61
CA THR A 355 -14.87 10.94 -3.37
C THR A 355 -15.53 9.56 -3.53
N ARG A 356 -16.73 9.51 -4.14
CA ARG A 356 -17.43 8.25 -4.40
C ARG A 356 -16.70 7.39 -5.44
N ALA A 357 -16.16 8.01 -6.49
CA ALA A 357 -15.41 7.32 -7.53
C ALA A 357 -14.13 6.67 -6.95
N PHE A 358 -13.36 7.39 -6.15
CA PHE A 358 -12.21 6.83 -5.45
C PHE A 358 -12.60 5.69 -4.51
N ALA A 359 -13.69 5.86 -3.74
CA ALA A 359 -14.17 4.79 -2.85
C ALA A 359 -14.51 3.51 -3.63
N ILE A 360 -15.25 3.61 -4.75
CA ILE A 360 -15.58 2.46 -5.59
C ILE A 360 -14.31 1.82 -6.17
N PHE A 361 -13.40 2.63 -6.73
CA PHE A 361 -12.16 2.13 -7.31
C PHE A 361 -11.29 1.40 -6.28
N TYR A 362 -11.08 2.00 -5.10
CA TYR A 362 -10.29 1.37 -4.03
C TYR A 362 -10.95 0.10 -3.50
N THR A 363 -12.27 0.10 -3.29
CA THR A 363 -12.97 -1.09 -2.81
C THR A 363 -12.86 -2.24 -3.80
N ALA A 364 -13.05 -1.97 -5.09
CA ALA A 364 -12.91 -2.99 -6.14
C ALA A 364 -11.46 -3.52 -6.23
N SER A 365 -10.49 -2.61 -6.30
CA SER A 365 -9.07 -2.96 -6.45
C SER A 365 -8.52 -3.70 -5.23
N LEU A 366 -8.69 -3.14 -4.02
CA LEU A 366 -8.18 -3.77 -2.79
C LEU A 366 -8.93 -5.04 -2.44
N GLY A 367 -10.26 -5.08 -2.66
CA GLY A 367 -11.06 -6.28 -2.45
C GLY A 367 -10.61 -7.44 -3.36
N CYS A 368 -10.37 -7.15 -4.63
CA CYS A 368 -9.82 -8.13 -5.57
C CYS A 368 -8.42 -8.58 -5.15
N GLY A 369 -7.54 -7.65 -4.79
CA GLY A 369 -6.19 -7.96 -4.31
C GLY A 369 -6.17 -8.77 -3.02
N ALA A 370 -7.16 -8.64 -2.16
CA ALA A 370 -7.29 -9.48 -0.96
C ALA A 370 -7.81 -10.89 -1.29
N LEU A 371 -8.76 -11.02 -2.22
CA LEU A 371 -9.41 -12.29 -2.55
C LEU A 371 -8.58 -13.17 -3.49
N MET A 372 -7.94 -12.58 -4.50
CA MET A 372 -7.27 -13.33 -5.57
C MET A 372 -6.13 -14.25 -5.11
N PRO A 373 -5.35 -13.95 -4.06
CA PRO A 373 -4.37 -14.90 -3.53
C PRO A 373 -4.95 -16.26 -3.13
N VAL A 374 -6.21 -16.32 -2.66
CA VAL A 374 -6.90 -17.60 -2.37
C VAL A 374 -7.13 -18.36 -3.66
N ILE A 375 -7.67 -17.69 -4.68
CA ILE A 375 -7.99 -18.29 -5.99
C ILE A 375 -6.69 -18.79 -6.66
N TYR A 376 -5.63 -17.98 -6.66
CA TYR A 376 -4.32 -18.40 -7.17
C TYR A 376 -3.71 -19.54 -6.36
N GLY A 377 -3.92 -19.54 -5.03
CA GLY A 377 -3.47 -20.62 -4.16
C GLY A 377 -4.18 -21.94 -4.47
N MET A 378 -5.51 -21.92 -4.67
CA MET A 378 -6.28 -23.10 -5.11
C MET A 378 -5.78 -23.61 -6.47
N ALA A 379 -5.49 -22.72 -7.41
CA ALA A 379 -4.87 -23.09 -8.68
C ALA A 379 -3.48 -23.71 -8.45
N GLY A 380 -2.70 -23.15 -7.53
CA GLY A 380 -1.36 -23.63 -7.18
C GLY A 380 -1.35 -25.01 -6.53
N ASP A 381 -2.35 -25.33 -5.71
CA ASP A 381 -2.50 -26.66 -5.11
C ASP A 381 -2.78 -27.74 -6.16
N VAL A 382 -3.42 -27.38 -7.30
CA VAL A 382 -3.76 -28.32 -8.38
C VAL A 382 -2.65 -28.41 -9.42
N MET A 383 -2.13 -27.26 -9.89
CA MET A 383 -1.23 -27.21 -11.05
C MET A 383 0.21 -26.84 -10.70
N GLY A 384 0.49 -26.47 -9.45
CA GLY A 384 1.80 -26.03 -8.98
C GLY A 384 2.07 -24.54 -9.16
N VAL A 385 3.11 -24.04 -8.45
CA VAL A 385 3.43 -22.61 -8.35
C VAL A 385 3.85 -22.00 -9.69
N GLN A 386 4.56 -22.75 -10.53
CA GLN A 386 5.01 -22.27 -11.85
C GLN A 386 3.82 -21.91 -12.74
N GLN A 387 2.87 -22.83 -12.86
CA GLN A 387 1.66 -22.66 -13.67
C GLN A 387 0.75 -21.56 -13.08
N THR A 388 0.73 -21.41 -11.76
CA THR A 388 0.01 -20.33 -11.09
C THR A 388 0.59 -18.96 -11.49
N LEU A 389 1.91 -18.80 -11.51
CA LEU A 389 2.54 -17.55 -11.96
C LEU A 389 2.34 -17.30 -13.45
N ILE A 390 2.30 -18.35 -14.29
CA ILE A 390 1.91 -18.20 -15.69
C ILE A 390 0.46 -17.69 -15.79
N LEU A 391 -0.46 -18.25 -15.00
CA LEU A 391 -1.85 -17.78 -14.96
C LEU A 391 -1.92 -16.28 -14.54
N VAL A 392 -1.19 -15.89 -13.51
CA VAL A 392 -1.09 -14.48 -13.06
C VAL A 392 -0.57 -13.59 -14.20
N ALA A 393 0.49 -14.02 -14.89
CA ALA A 393 1.10 -13.28 -16.00
C ALA A 393 0.16 -13.13 -17.20
N LEU A 394 -0.66 -14.14 -17.49
CA LEU A 394 -1.61 -14.09 -18.60
C LEU A 394 -2.85 -13.26 -18.24
N LEU A 395 -3.31 -13.32 -16.98
CA LEU A 395 -4.47 -12.56 -16.53
C LEU A 395 -4.25 -11.04 -16.67
N VAL A 396 -3.05 -10.54 -16.41
CA VAL A 396 -2.76 -9.11 -16.53
C VAL A 396 -2.91 -8.60 -17.96
N LEU A 397 -2.71 -9.44 -18.98
CA LEU A 397 -2.92 -9.05 -20.38
C LEU A 397 -4.39 -8.79 -20.71
N CYS A 398 -5.34 -9.28 -19.89
CA CYS A 398 -6.77 -8.94 -20.02
C CYS A 398 -7.05 -7.44 -19.78
N ILE A 399 -6.08 -6.69 -19.25
CA ILE A 399 -6.16 -5.23 -19.16
C ILE A 399 -6.14 -4.56 -20.54
N LEU A 400 -5.43 -5.12 -21.53
CA LEU A 400 -5.23 -4.49 -22.84
C LEU A 400 -6.54 -4.15 -23.58
N PRO A 401 -7.52 -5.06 -23.74
CA PRO A 401 -8.80 -4.72 -24.35
C PRO A 401 -9.62 -3.72 -23.50
N LEU A 402 -9.46 -3.70 -22.19
CA LEU A 402 -10.15 -2.77 -21.29
C LEU A 402 -9.64 -1.33 -21.41
N LEU A 403 -8.49 -1.09 -22.05
CA LEU A 403 -8.00 0.26 -22.35
C LEU A 403 -8.80 0.93 -23.49
N ILE A 404 -9.55 0.19 -24.32
CA ILE A 404 -10.31 0.74 -25.45
C ILE A 404 -11.38 1.76 -24.99
N PRO A 405 -12.25 1.47 -23.99
CA PRO A 405 -13.20 2.45 -23.49
C PRO A 405 -12.54 3.70 -22.91
N ILE A 406 -11.39 3.54 -22.23
CA ILE A 406 -10.66 4.68 -21.66
C ILE A 406 -10.09 5.55 -22.78
N ARG A 407 -9.48 4.93 -23.81
CA ARG A 407 -8.99 5.64 -25.00
C ARG A 407 -10.08 6.44 -25.71
N SER A 408 -11.28 5.85 -25.81
CA SER A 408 -12.42 6.54 -26.42
C SER A 408 -12.84 7.76 -25.61
N ALA A 409 -12.88 7.65 -24.28
CA ALA A 409 -13.22 8.74 -23.38
C ALA A 409 -12.18 9.88 -23.40
N THR A 410 -10.88 9.55 -23.38
CA THR A 410 -9.80 10.55 -23.39
C THR A 410 -9.68 11.29 -24.72
N ARG A 411 -10.04 10.69 -25.84
CA ARG A 411 -10.14 11.40 -27.14
C ARG A 411 -11.24 12.45 -27.18
N TYR A 412 -12.37 12.17 -26.52
CA TYR A 412 -13.48 13.13 -26.42
C TYR A 412 -13.13 14.34 -25.55
N SER A 413 -12.28 14.17 -24.53
CA SER A 413 -11.86 15.28 -23.65
C SER A 413 -10.80 16.18 -24.29
N GLY A 414 -10.14 15.73 -25.35
CA GLY A 414 -9.11 16.49 -26.07
C GLY A 414 -9.61 17.28 -27.28
N GLN A 415 -10.92 17.18 -27.60
CA GLN A 415 -11.63 18.02 -28.56
C GLN A 415 -12.41 19.11 -27.84
#